data_81e4b5f3b92567253afe65c22ce462ba
#
_entry.id   81e4b5f3b92567253afe65c22ce462ba
#
_cell.length_a   1.000
_cell.length_b   1.000
_cell.length_c   1.000
_cell.angle_alpha   90.00
_cell.angle_beta   90.00
_cell.angle_gamma   90.00
#
_symmetry.space_group_name_H-M   'P 1'
#
loop_
_entity.id
_entity.type
_entity.pdbx_description
1 polymer ?
#
loop_
_entity_poly.entity_id
_entity_poly.type
_entity_poly.pdbx_seq_one_letter_code
_entity_poly.pdbx_strand_id
1 'polypeptide(L)'
;MRISVIGTGYVGLVSGVCFAEKGHEVVCIDNNDSIVDKINSSISPIYEKDLVGLLSSNIGKRLSASSDLFKAVDESDVSILAVGTPYNGDEIDLKYVREVSRQLGLALREKDSYHTIIVKSTVIPGTTDDLVIPLLEEYSNKEAGADFGVGMNPEFLREGEAISDFMNPDRIVLGGIDKRTHDIMTELYAGFIGVDILLTNNKTAEMIKYTSNSLLATLISFSNEIGNLSASLGGIDALDVMNGVHLDKRISPILEDNKRLFPSLISYLEPGCGYGGSCFPKDVKALIAHGKNNNQPMPLLKAVVNINDVQPYEMIDRLRKHYKNI
;
A
#
# COMPACT_ATOMS: atom_id res chain seq x y z
N MET A 1 6.63 -9.06 -19.93
CA MET A 1 6.78 -10.15 -18.94
C MET A 1 5.42 -10.83 -18.72
N ARG A 2 5.42 -12.09 -18.30
CA ARG A 2 4.23 -12.82 -17.86
C ARG A 2 4.15 -12.75 -16.34
N ILE A 3 3.03 -12.31 -15.79
CA ILE A 3 2.87 -11.99 -14.37
C ILE A 3 1.66 -12.74 -13.82
N SER A 4 1.82 -13.42 -12.69
CA SER A 4 0.70 -13.89 -11.89
C SER A 4 0.50 -12.97 -10.69
N VAL A 5 -0.72 -12.49 -10.47
CA VAL A 5 -1.08 -11.66 -9.32
C VAL A 5 -1.97 -12.47 -8.38
N ILE A 6 -1.47 -12.79 -7.19
CA ILE A 6 -2.14 -13.66 -6.24
C ILE A 6 -2.91 -12.82 -5.22
N GLY A 7 -4.23 -12.96 -5.24
CA GLY A 7 -5.20 -12.14 -4.52
C GLY A 7 -5.74 -11.01 -5.39
N THR A 8 -7.06 -11.00 -5.60
CA THR A 8 -7.79 -10.00 -6.41
C THR A 8 -8.60 -9.04 -5.55
N GLY A 9 -8.09 -8.74 -4.37
CA GLY A 9 -8.56 -7.62 -3.57
C GLY A 9 -8.18 -6.28 -4.24
N TYR A 10 -8.35 -5.19 -3.51
CA TYR A 10 -8.13 -3.84 -4.02
C TYR A 10 -6.76 -3.68 -4.70
N VAL A 11 -5.68 -3.95 -3.96
CA VAL A 11 -4.30 -3.80 -4.46
C VAL A 11 -3.99 -4.75 -5.63
N GLY A 12 -4.40 -6.00 -5.51
CA GLY A 12 -4.07 -7.01 -6.52
C GLY A 12 -4.78 -6.78 -7.84
N LEU A 13 -6.09 -6.51 -7.82
CA LEU A 13 -6.85 -6.29 -9.06
C LEU A 13 -6.39 -5.00 -9.77
N VAL A 14 -6.23 -3.90 -9.02
CA VAL A 14 -5.70 -2.64 -9.57
C VAL A 14 -4.32 -2.87 -10.20
N SER A 15 -3.42 -3.55 -9.48
CA SER A 15 -2.07 -3.85 -10.00
C SER A 15 -2.12 -4.71 -11.26
N GLY A 16 -2.92 -5.77 -11.26
CA GLY A 16 -3.04 -6.69 -12.39
C GLY A 16 -3.54 -5.98 -13.65
N VAL A 17 -4.61 -5.19 -13.51
CA VAL A 17 -5.19 -4.43 -14.63
C VAL A 17 -4.20 -3.39 -15.15
N CYS A 18 -3.52 -2.64 -14.27
CA CYS A 18 -2.57 -1.62 -14.68
C CYS A 18 -1.31 -2.21 -15.32
N PHE A 19 -0.79 -3.34 -14.85
CA PHE A 19 0.32 -4.04 -15.51
C PHE A 19 -0.09 -4.56 -16.89
N ALA A 20 -1.30 -5.08 -17.06
CA ALA A 20 -1.82 -5.47 -18.37
C ALA A 20 -1.91 -4.27 -19.32
N GLU A 21 -2.37 -3.11 -18.85
CA GLU A 21 -2.40 -1.86 -19.61
C GLU A 21 -0.98 -1.38 -20.00
N LYS A 22 0.01 -1.60 -19.13
CA LYS A 22 1.44 -1.33 -19.43
C LYS A 22 2.09 -2.35 -20.37
N GLY A 23 1.34 -3.36 -20.84
CA GLY A 23 1.78 -4.28 -21.89
C GLY A 23 2.29 -5.63 -21.41
N HIS A 24 2.15 -5.94 -20.12
CA HIS A 24 2.46 -7.28 -19.59
C HIS A 24 1.31 -8.27 -19.84
N GLU A 25 1.62 -9.56 -19.89
CA GLU A 25 0.63 -10.63 -19.86
C GLU A 25 0.35 -11.00 -18.40
N VAL A 26 -0.89 -10.82 -17.94
CA VAL A 26 -1.24 -10.94 -16.52
C VAL A 26 -2.33 -11.98 -16.32
N VAL A 27 -2.13 -12.86 -15.35
CA VAL A 27 -3.16 -13.72 -14.79
C VAL A 27 -3.40 -13.34 -13.32
N CYS A 28 -4.62 -12.94 -13.00
CA CYS A 28 -5.06 -12.67 -11.64
C CYS A 28 -5.58 -13.95 -11.00
N ILE A 29 -5.07 -14.28 -9.80
CA ILE A 29 -5.42 -15.52 -9.09
C ILE A 29 -6.25 -15.19 -7.85
N ASP A 30 -7.41 -15.83 -7.74
CA ASP A 30 -8.25 -15.80 -6.56
C ASP A 30 -8.80 -17.19 -6.26
N ASN A 31 -8.97 -17.52 -4.98
CA ASN A 31 -9.55 -18.79 -4.56
C ASN A 31 -11.10 -18.81 -4.58
N ASN A 32 -11.72 -17.69 -4.94
CA ASN A 32 -13.15 -17.55 -5.09
C ASN A 32 -13.54 -17.55 -6.58
N ASP A 33 -14.03 -18.66 -7.07
CA ASP A 33 -14.44 -18.82 -8.47
C ASP A 33 -15.45 -17.76 -8.93
N SER A 34 -16.34 -17.29 -8.04
CA SER A 34 -17.28 -16.21 -8.39
C SER A 34 -16.57 -14.88 -8.68
N ILE A 35 -15.43 -14.59 -8.02
CA ILE A 35 -14.61 -13.41 -8.31
C ILE A 35 -13.89 -13.61 -9.65
N VAL A 36 -13.32 -14.79 -9.87
CA VAL A 36 -12.67 -15.17 -11.15
C VAL A 36 -13.63 -15.00 -12.32
N ASP A 37 -14.85 -15.52 -12.20
CA ASP A 37 -15.90 -15.42 -13.24
C ASP A 37 -16.29 -13.97 -13.52
N LYS A 38 -16.44 -13.15 -12.49
CA LYS A 38 -16.72 -11.71 -12.64
C LYS A 38 -15.62 -11.01 -13.42
N ILE A 39 -14.36 -11.20 -13.03
CA ILE A 39 -13.20 -10.58 -13.69
C ILE A 39 -13.17 -10.99 -15.16
N ASN A 40 -13.28 -12.29 -15.47
CA ASN A 40 -13.28 -12.80 -16.84
C ASN A 40 -14.48 -12.32 -17.67
N SER A 41 -15.58 -11.93 -17.00
CA SER A 41 -16.76 -11.32 -17.62
C SER A 41 -16.68 -9.80 -17.70
N SER A 42 -15.51 -9.19 -17.42
CA SER A 42 -15.31 -7.73 -17.35
C SER A 42 -16.16 -7.03 -16.28
N ILE A 43 -16.56 -7.76 -15.22
CA ILE A 43 -17.31 -7.23 -14.10
C ILE A 43 -16.33 -7.02 -12.93
N SER A 44 -16.10 -5.76 -12.53
CA SER A 44 -15.23 -5.48 -11.41
C SER A 44 -15.88 -5.91 -10.09
N PRO A 45 -15.20 -6.71 -9.24
CA PRO A 45 -15.69 -7.04 -7.89
C PRO A 45 -15.51 -5.91 -6.87
N ILE A 46 -14.81 -4.84 -7.23
CA ILE A 46 -14.55 -3.65 -6.40
C ILE A 46 -14.93 -2.38 -7.16
N TYR A 47 -15.26 -1.33 -6.43
CA TYR A 47 -15.45 -0.02 -7.02
C TYR A 47 -14.13 0.77 -7.00
N GLU A 48 -13.68 1.19 -8.17
CA GLU A 48 -12.57 2.12 -8.35
C GLU A 48 -12.78 2.88 -9.66
N LYS A 49 -12.50 4.18 -9.64
CA LYS A 49 -12.59 5.03 -10.82
C LYS A 49 -11.70 4.47 -11.94
N ASP A 50 -12.17 4.50 -13.17
CA ASP A 50 -11.50 4.05 -14.39
C ASP A 50 -11.16 2.53 -14.46
N LEU A 51 -11.33 1.77 -13.37
CA LEU A 51 -11.00 0.35 -13.32
C LEU A 51 -11.82 -0.49 -14.31
N VAL A 52 -13.13 -0.25 -14.41
CA VAL A 52 -14.03 -1.04 -15.30
C VAL A 52 -13.63 -0.85 -16.78
N GLY A 53 -13.25 0.37 -17.16
CA GLY A 53 -12.79 0.65 -18.53
C GLY A 53 -11.52 -0.12 -18.88
N LEU A 54 -10.50 -0.06 -18.01
CA LEU A 54 -9.24 -0.76 -18.20
C LEU A 54 -9.42 -2.30 -18.13
N LEU A 55 -10.24 -2.78 -17.21
CA LEU A 55 -10.56 -4.20 -17.12
C LEU A 55 -11.14 -4.71 -18.44
N SER A 56 -12.17 -4.04 -18.97
CA SER A 56 -12.84 -4.42 -20.22
C SER A 56 -11.92 -4.35 -21.45
N SER A 57 -10.97 -3.42 -21.47
CA SER A 57 -10.03 -3.27 -22.57
C SER A 57 -8.94 -4.35 -22.61
N ASN A 58 -8.61 -4.96 -21.45
CA ASN A 58 -7.51 -5.92 -21.31
C ASN A 58 -7.96 -7.38 -21.19
N ILE A 59 -9.15 -7.68 -20.67
CA ILE A 59 -9.67 -9.05 -20.54
C ILE A 59 -9.69 -9.77 -21.90
N GLY A 60 -9.22 -11.00 -21.91
CA GLY A 60 -9.12 -11.84 -23.11
C GLY A 60 -8.00 -11.43 -24.09
N LYS A 61 -7.22 -10.39 -23.76
CA LYS A 61 -6.04 -9.96 -24.53
C LYS A 61 -4.75 -10.18 -23.73
N ARG A 62 -4.55 -9.37 -22.70
CA ARG A 62 -3.38 -9.39 -21.81
C ARG A 62 -3.73 -9.68 -20.37
N LEU A 63 -5.00 -9.77 -20.03
CA LEU A 63 -5.50 -10.04 -18.71
C LEU A 63 -6.45 -11.23 -18.71
N SER A 64 -6.30 -12.10 -17.74
CA SER A 64 -7.24 -13.17 -17.41
C SER A 64 -7.29 -13.36 -15.89
N ALA A 65 -8.27 -14.12 -15.43
CA ALA A 65 -8.34 -14.57 -14.06
C ALA A 65 -8.48 -16.09 -13.98
N SER A 66 -7.94 -16.72 -12.95
CA SER A 66 -7.99 -18.16 -12.71
C SER A 66 -7.96 -18.48 -11.22
N SER A 67 -8.43 -19.66 -10.82
CA SER A 67 -8.23 -20.21 -9.48
C SER A 67 -7.03 -21.18 -9.41
N ASP A 68 -6.38 -21.48 -10.53
CA ASP A 68 -5.24 -22.39 -10.63
C ASP A 68 -3.91 -21.63 -10.43
N LEU A 69 -3.48 -21.52 -9.17
CA LEU A 69 -2.22 -20.86 -8.80
C LEU A 69 -1.00 -21.60 -9.38
N PHE A 70 -1.00 -22.93 -9.37
CA PHE A 70 0.15 -23.72 -9.81
C PHE A 70 0.43 -23.50 -11.29
N LYS A 71 -0.60 -23.59 -12.13
CA LYS A 71 -0.48 -23.30 -13.56
C LYS A 71 -0.04 -21.86 -13.81
N ALA A 72 -0.60 -20.89 -13.07
CA ALA A 72 -0.25 -19.48 -13.23
C ALA A 72 1.23 -19.20 -12.87
N VAL A 73 1.76 -19.83 -11.83
CA VAL A 73 3.19 -19.72 -11.47
C VAL A 73 4.06 -20.37 -12.52
N ASP A 74 3.69 -21.57 -13.03
CA ASP A 74 4.44 -22.28 -14.06
C ASP A 74 4.56 -21.45 -15.34
N GLU A 75 3.49 -20.80 -15.77
CA GLU A 75 3.41 -20.03 -17.00
C GLU A 75 3.93 -18.58 -16.88
N SER A 76 4.24 -18.09 -15.66
CA SER A 76 4.69 -16.70 -15.44
C SER A 76 6.18 -16.57 -15.12
N ASP A 77 6.72 -15.36 -15.27
CA ASP A 77 8.10 -15.02 -14.96
C ASP A 77 8.20 -14.45 -13.53
N VAL A 78 7.11 -13.80 -13.09
CA VAL A 78 6.99 -13.10 -11.81
C VAL A 78 5.64 -13.40 -11.17
N SER A 79 5.63 -13.62 -9.86
CA SER A 79 4.40 -13.69 -9.05
C SER A 79 4.33 -12.54 -8.07
N ILE A 80 3.19 -11.82 -8.04
CA ILE A 80 2.94 -10.72 -7.11
C ILE A 80 1.98 -11.20 -6.03
N LEU A 81 2.44 -11.23 -4.77
CA LEU A 81 1.64 -11.57 -3.61
C LEU A 81 0.91 -10.32 -3.11
N ALA A 82 -0.41 -10.27 -3.33
CA ALA A 82 -1.27 -9.10 -3.05
C ALA A 82 -2.52 -9.48 -2.23
N VAL A 83 -2.36 -10.35 -1.24
CA VAL A 83 -3.45 -10.77 -0.35
C VAL A 83 -3.65 -9.81 0.82
N GLY A 84 -4.85 -9.84 1.41
CA GLY A 84 -5.20 -9.00 2.54
C GLY A 84 -4.38 -9.29 3.81
N THR A 85 -4.06 -8.23 4.55
CA THR A 85 -3.36 -8.29 5.85
C THR A 85 -4.17 -7.51 6.88
N PRO A 86 -5.31 -8.07 7.36
CA PRO A 86 -6.16 -7.37 8.31
C PRO A 86 -5.47 -7.21 9.67
N TYR A 87 -5.88 -6.17 10.42
CA TYR A 87 -5.47 -5.99 11.82
C TYR A 87 -6.46 -6.73 12.71
N ASN A 88 -5.96 -7.63 13.57
CA ASN A 88 -6.79 -8.49 14.42
C ASN A 88 -7.11 -7.88 15.81
N GLY A 89 -6.65 -6.65 16.08
CA GLY A 89 -6.78 -5.96 17.36
C GLY A 89 -5.46 -5.83 18.12
N ASP A 90 -4.52 -6.73 17.90
CA ASP A 90 -3.19 -6.74 18.52
C ASP A 90 -2.07 -6.53 17.51
N GLU A 91 -2.15 -7.20 16.34
CA GLU A 91 -1.14 -7.16 15.30
C GLU A 91 -1.74 -7.40 13.90
N ILE A 92 -0.91 -7.32 12.87
CA ILE A 92 -1.30 -7.69 11.51
C ILE A 92 -1.44 -9.21 11.39
N ASP A 93 -2.59 -9.68 10.91
CA ASP A 93 -2.81 -11.09 10.63
C ASP A 93 -2.16 -11.48 9.29
N LEU A 94 -1.12 -12.31 9.38
CA LEU A 94 -0.34 -12.78 8.23
C LEU A 94 -0.78 -14.16 7.71
N LYS A 95 -1.93 -14.68 8.15
CA LYS A 95 -2.39 -16.04 7.77
C LYS A 95 -2.48 -16.25 6.25
N TYR A 96 -2.98 -15.24 5.51
CA TYR A 96 -3.09 -15.34 4.05
C TYR A 96 -1.72 -15.26 3.38
N VAL A 97 -0.82 -14.42 3.92
CA VAL A 97 0.57 -14.35 3.43
C VAL A 97 1.27 -15.70 3.62
N ARG A 98 1.12 -16.32 4.81
CA ARG A 98 1.68 -17.66 5.10
C ARG A 98 1.15 -18.72 4.14
N GLU A 99 -0.17 -18.78 3.96
CA GLU A 99 -0.78 -19.80 3.10
C GLU A 99 -0.37 -19.63 1.64
N VAL A 100 -0.37 -18.41 1.12
CA VAL A 100 0.06 -18.16 -0.26
C VAL A 100 1.55 -18.41 -0.42
N SER A 101 2.40 -18.04 0.54
CA SER A 101 3.85 -18.35 0.49
C SER A 101 4.11 -19.86 0.45
N ARG A 102 3.32 -20.64 1.23
CA ARG A 102 3.39 -22.12 1.17
C ARG A 102 3.01 -22.65 -0.21
N GLN A 103 1.92 -22.19 -0.79
CA GLN A 103 1.45 -22.61 -2.12
C GLN A 103 2.44 -22.20 -3.22
N LEU A 104 2.98 -20.99 -3.16
CA LEU A 104 4.03 -20.52 -4.06
C LEU A 104 5.30 -21.38 -3.95
N GLY A 105 5.72 -21.75 -2.74
CA GLY A 105 6.84 -22.66 -2.54
C GLY A 105 6.61 -24.02 -3.20
N LEU A 106 5.41 -24.61 -3.03
CA LEU A 106 5.05 -25.86 -3.69
C LEU A 106 5.04 -25.73 -5.21
N ALA A 107 4.55 -24.62 -5.77
CA ALA A 107 4.56 -24.36 -7.21
C ALA A 107 5.99 -24.18 -7.74
N LEU A 108 6.84 -23.47 -7.01
CA LEU A 108 8.26 -23.30 -7.36
C LEU A 108 9.03 -24.60 -7.37
N ARG A 109 8.65 -25.61 -6.57
CA ARG A 109 9.30 -26.93 -6.56
C ARG A 109 9.32 -27.57 -7.94
N GLU A 110 8.19 -27.48 -8.64
CA GLU A 110 7.99 -28.12 -9.94
C GLU A 110 8.47 -27.23 -11.12
N LYS A 111 8.84 -25.98 -10.85
CA LYS A 111 9.23 -25.02 -11.88
C LYS A 111 10.74 -25.04 -12.11
N ASP A 112 11.21 -25.35 -13.31
CA ASP A 112 12.65 -25.44 -13.64
C ASP A 112 13.29 -24.06 -13.91
N SER A 113 12.50 -23.09 -14.37
CA SER A 113 13.02 -21.75 -14.71
C SER A 113 13.07 -20.85 -13.49
N TYR A 114 14.01 -19.89 -13.49
CA TYR A 114 14.07 -18.87 -12.44
C TYR A 114 12.79 -18.06 -12.38
N HIS A 115 12.31 -17.80 -11.19
CA HIS A 115 11.07 -17.08 -10.94
C HIS A 115 11.27 -16.02 -9.84
N THR A 116 10.58 -14.90 -9.91
CA THR A 116 10.67 -13.86 -8.88
C THR A 116 9.34 -13.69 -8.17
N ILE A 117 9.37 -13.79 -6.84
CA ILE A 117 8.21 -13.52 -5.98
C ILE A 117 8.32 -12.09 -5.47
N ILE A 118 7.27 -11.30 -5.68
CA ILE A 118 7.21 -9.90 -5.22
C ILE A 118 6.08 -9.76 -4.21
N VAL A 119 6.41 -9.45 -2.96
CA VAL A 119 5.43 -9.12 -1.94
C VAL A 119 4.94 -7.69 -2.18
N LYS A 120 3.64 -7.53 -2.41
CA LYS A 120 2.97 -6.23 -2.58
C LYS A 120 1.97 -5.94 -1.48
N SER A 121 1.54 -6.95 -0.74
CA SER A 121 0.75 -6.79 0.47
C SER A 121 1.45 -5.90 1.48
N THR A 122 0.69 -5.04 2.17
CA THR A 122 1.23 -4.23 3.26
C THR A 122 1.54 -5.11 4.46
N VAL A 123 2.82 -5.35 4.72
CA VAL A 123 3.32 -6.23 5.78
C VAL A 123 4.33 -5.49 6.66
N ILE A 124 4.40 -5.86 7.96
CA ILE A 124 5.35 -5.26 8.91
C ILE A 124 6.80 -5.56 8.52
N PRO A 125 7.75 -4.64 8.83
CA PRO A 125 9.16 -4.82 8.50
C PRO A 125 9.74 -6.14 8.99
N GLY A 126 10.36 -6.87 8.08
CA GLY A 126 10.91 -8.20 8.31
C GLY A 126 10.03 -9.35 7.79
N THR A 127 8.76 -9.10 7.44
CA THR A 127 7.86 -10.17 7.01
C THR A 127 8.39 -10.89 5.76
N THR A 128 8.88 -10.17 4.77
CA THR A 128 9.41 -10.77 3.54
C THR A 128 10.61 -11.66 3.84
N ASP A 129 11.57 -11.16 4.62
CA ASP A 129 12.82 -11.89 4.90
C ASP A 129 12.64 -13.00 5.94
N ASP A 130 11.86 -12.75 7.01
CA ASP A 130 11.81 -13.62 8.18
C ASP A 130 10.62 -14.62 8.14
N LEU A 131 9.66 -14.44 7.18
CA LEU A 131 8.51 -15.33 7.03
C LEU A 131 8.35 -15.85 5.59
N VAL A 132 8.32 -14.95 4.58
CA VAL A 132 8.00 -15.36 3.20
C VAL A 132 9.14 -16.18 2.63
N ILE A 133 10.38 -15.72 2.69
CA ILE A 133 11.55 -16.43 2.18
C ILE A 133 11.69 -17.81 2.81
N PRO A 134 11.70 -17.98 4.14
CA PRO A 134 11.80 -19.30 4.75
C PRO A 134 10.70 -20.29 4.32
N LEU A 135 9.45 -19.81 4.17
CA LEU A 135 8.36 -20.65 3.68
C LEU A 135 8.55 -21.05 2.22
N LEU A 136 8.99 -20.12 1.36
CA LEU A 136 9.29 -20.45 -0.04
C LEU A 136 10.39 -21.49 -0.15
N GLU A 137 11.48 -21.36 0.61
CA GLU A 137 12.60 -22.32 0.63
C GLU A 137 12.15 -23.70 1.17
N GLU A 138 11.43 -23.72 2.30
CA GLU A 138 10.94 -24.96 2.93
C GLU A 138 10.07 -25.78 1.96
N TYR A 139 9.12 -25.12 1.29
CA TYR A 139 8.14 -25.83 0.45
C TYR A 139 8.63 -26.08 -0.98
N SER A 140 9.60 -25.30 -1.47
CA SER A 140 10.19 -25.51 -2.79
C SER A 140 11.36 -26.49 -2.78
N ASN A 141 12.05 -26.66 -1.67
CA ASN A 141 13.38 -27.27 -1.57
C ASN A 141 14.43 -26.55 -2.47
N LYS A 142 14.32 -25.23 -2.62
CA LYS A 142 15.18 -24.37 -3.42
C LYS A 142 15.71 -23.23 -2.57
N GLU A 143 16.76 -22.56 -3.01
CA GLU A 143 17.45 -21.50 -2.30
C GLU A 143 17.13 -20.12 -2.92
N ALA A 144 16.68 -19.15 -2.08
CA ALA A 144 16.45 -17.79 -2.48
C ALA A 144 17.78 -17.12 -2.92
N GLY A 145 17.74 -16.35 -4.01
CA GLY A 145 18.92 -15.77 -4.64
C GLY A 145 19.59 -16.68 -5.67
N ALA A 146 19.64 -17.99 -5.44
CA ALA A 146 20.18 -18.95 -6.38
C ALA A 146 19.13 -19.42 -7.40
N ASP A 147 18.03 -19.98 -6.91
CA ASP A 147 17.00 -20.63 -7.73
C ASP A 147 15.81 -19.72 -8.04
N PHE A 148 15.50 -18.80 -7.14
CA PHE A 148 14.42 -17.81 -7.30
C PHE A 148 14.74 -16.49 -6.60
N GLY A 149 14.11 -15.39 -7.05
CA GLY A 149 14.22 -14.07 -6.44
C GLY A 149 13.07 -13.76 -5.50
N VAL A 150 13.32 -12.94 -4.47
CA VAL A 150 12.26 -12.41 -3.60
C VAL A 150 12.46 -10.92 -3.39
N GLY A 151 11.39 -10.15 -3.64
CA GLY A 151 11.40 -8.72 -3.44
C GLY A 151 10.15 -8.22 -2.73
N MET A 152 10.23 -6.97 -2.26
CA MET A 152 9.12 -6.21 -1.68
C MET A 152 8.86 -4.96 -2.51
N ASN A 153 7.63 -4.79 -2.95
CA ASN A 153 7.19 -3.61 -3.69
C ASN A 153 5.95 -3.01 -3.04
N PRO A 154 6.10 -2.11 -2.07
CA PRO A 154 4.97 -1.48 -1.42
C PRO A 154 4.16 -0.62 -2.40
N GLU A 155 2.86 -0.54 -2.18
CA GLU A 155 1.95 0.34 -2.91
C GLU A 155 1.70 1.65 -2.14
N PHE A 156 1.34 2.71 -2.86
CA PHE A 156 0.99 4.03 -2.29
C PHE A 156 -0.32 4.54 -2.91
N LEU A 157 -1.27 3.63 -3.12
CA LEU A 157 -2.54 3.89 -3.79
C LEU A 157 -3.53 4.53 -2.83
N ARG A 158 -4.27 5.54 -3.32
CA ARG A 158 -5.40 6.15 -2.61
C ARG A 158 -6.71 5.58 -3.13
N GLU A 159 -7.59 5.16 -2.22
CA GLU A 159 -8.94 4.70 -2.59
C GLU A 159 -9.68 5.81 -3.36
N GLY A 160 -10.23 5.47 -4.53
CA GLY A 160 -10.89 6.40 -5.45
C GLY A 160 -9.99 7.01 -6.53
N GLU A 161 -8.66 6.94 -6.38
CA GLU A 161 -7.67 7.43 -7.35
C GLU A 161 -6.57 6.38 -7.66
N ALA A 162 -6.79 5.11 -7.29
CA ALA A 162 -5.74 4.08 -7.34
C ALA A 162 -5.25 3.78 -8.76
N ILE A 163 -6.10 3.85 -9.76
CA ILE A 163 -5.69 3.69 -11.16
C ILE A 163 -4.75 4.83 -11.56
N SER A 164 -5.11 6.07 -11.25
CA SER A 164 -4.28 7.25 -11.55
C SER A 164 -2.95 7.19 -10.81
N ASP A 165 -2.97 6.85 -9.50
CA ASP A 165 -1.76 6.71 -8.67
C ASP A 165 -0.85 5.59 -9.17
N PHE A 166 -1.41 4.48 -9.65
CA PHE A 166 -0.61 3.38 -10.19
C PHE A 166 -0.01 3.73 -11.56
N MET A 167 -0.80 4.35 -12.44
CA MET A 167 -0.36 4.68 -13.80
C MET A 167 0.64 5.85 -13.85
N ASN A 168 0.59 6.74 -12.85
CA ASN A 168 1.45 7.93 -12.70
C ASN A 168 1.98 8.00 -11.26
N PRO A 169 2.79 7.02 -10.83
CA PRO A 169 3.25 6.97 -9.44
C PRO A 169 4.26 8.09 -9.14
N ASP A 170 4.18 8.66 -7.93
CA ASP A 170 5.17 9.64 -7.45
C ASP A 170 6.57 9.04 -7.36
N ARG A 171 6.64 7.77 -7.00
CA ARG A 171 7.85 6.96 -6.84
C ARG A 171 7.54 5.48 -6.88
N ILE A 172 8.54 4.68 -7.22
CA ILE A 172 8.51 3.22 -7.15
C ILE A 172 9.58 2.77 -6.17
N VAL A 173 9.21 1.98 -5.16
CA VAL A 173 10.14 1.41 -4.18
C VAL A 173 10.27 -0.09 -4.43
N LEU A 174 11.49 -0.54 -4.65
CA LEU A 174 11.83 -1.93 -4.94
C LEU A 174 12.82 -2.45 -3.91
N GLY A 175 12.33 -3.23 -2.96
CA GLY A 175 13.15 -4.06 -2.08
C GLY A 175 13.53 -5.35 -2.78
N GLY A 176 14.75 -5.82 -2.59
CA GLY A 176 15.20 -7.08 -3.19
C GLY A 176 16.31 -7.71 -2.38
N ILE A 177 16.41 -9.04 -2.47
CA ILE A 177 17.46 -9.81 -1.79
C ILE A 177 18.82 -9.69 -2.48
N ASP A 178 18.83 -9.42 -3.78
CA ASP A 178 20.03 -9.34 -4.61
C ASP A 178 19.85 -8.47 -5.86
N LYS A 179 20.94 -8.31 -6.60
CA LYS A 179 20.93 -7.52 -7.83
C LYS A 179 20.02 -8.11 -8.92
N ARG A 180 19.96 -9.43 -9.06
CA ARG A 180 19.12 -10.09 -10.08
C ARG A 180 17.63 -9.82 -9.82
N THR A 181 17.21 -9.90 -8.56
CA THR A 181 15.86 -9.53 -8.14
C THR A 181 15.55 -8.06 -8.48
N HIS A 182 16.47 -7.15 -8.15
CA HIS A 182 16.30 -5.73 -8.50
C HIS A 182 16.22 -5.49 -10.02
N ASP A 183 17.06 -6.16 -10.82
CA ASP A 183 17.04 -6.02 -12.27
C ASP A 183 15.68 -6.46 -12.86
N ILE A 184 15.15 -7.61 -12.42
CA ILE A 184 13.83 -8.13 -12.85
C ILE A 184 12.71 -7.19 -12.39
N MET A 185 12.74 -6.72 -11.15
CA MET A 185 11.73 -5.78 -10.66
C MET A 185 11.80 -4.43 -11.38
N THR A 186 12.99 -3.97 -11.74
CA THR A 186 13.16 -2.73 -12.53
C THR A 186 12.61 -2.91 -13.95
N GLU A 187 12.83 -4.07 -14.58
CA GLU A 187 12.27 -4.40 -15.89
C GLU A 187 10.72 -4.42 -15.86
N LEU A 188 10.11 -4.93 -14.77
CA LEU A 188 8.67 -4.89 -14.56
C LEU A 188 8.10 -3.46 -14.65
N TYR A 189 8.86 -2.47 -14.22
CA TYR A 189 8.49 -1.06 -14.22
C TYR A 189 9.10 -0.24 -15.38
N ALA A 190 9.71 -0.87 -16.38
CA ALA A 190 10.34 -0.18 -17.52
C ALA A 190 9.38 0.73 -18.31
N GLY A 191 8.07 0.44 -18.28
CA GLY A 191 7.04 1.27 -18.92
C GLY A 191 6.64 2.55 -18.15
N PHE A 192 7.28 2.85 -16.99
CA PHE A 192 7.02 4.02 -16.16
C PHE A 192 8.14 5.05 -16.33
N ILE A 193 8.07 5.82 -17.43
CA ILE A 193 9.14 6.75 -17.83
C ILE A 193 9.13 7.99 -16.94
N GLY A 194 10.30 8.40 -16.44
CA GLY A 194 10.47 9.64 -15.66
C GLY A 194 10.04 9.51 -14.19
N VAL A 195 9.81 8.31 -13.70
CA VAL A 195 9.49 8.04 -12.29
C VAL A 195 10.76 7.64 -11.54
N ASP A 196 10.95 8.21 -10.36
CA ASP A 196 12.06 7.84 -9.48
C ASP A 196 11.88 6.41 -8.95
N ILE A 197 12.89 5.55 -9.15
CA ILE A 197 12.94 4.19 -8.63
C ILE A 197 13.97 4.13 -7.51
N LEU A 198 13.50 3.79 -6.29
CA LEU A 198 14.37 3.57 -5.13
C LEU A 198 14.62 2.06 -4.97
N LEU A 199 15.87 1.65 -5.19
CA LEU A 199 16.32 0.29 -4.91
C LEU A 199 16.83 0.18 -3.47
N THR A 200 16.34 -0.82 -2.72
CA THR A 200 16.70 -1.03 -1.32
C THR A 200 16.51 -2.51 -0.93
N ASN A 201 16.71 -2.88 0.35
CA ASN A 201 16.37 -4.20 0.85
C ASN A 201 14.87 -4.29 1.22
N ASN A 202 14.38 -5.53 1.41
CA ASN A 202 12.98 -5.78 1.69
C ASN A 202 12.49 -5.08 2.97
N LYS A 203 13.23 -5.20 4.08
CA LYS A 203 12.86 -4.58 5.38
C LYS A 203 12.74 -3.07 5.29
N THR A 204 13.62 -2.43 4.53
CA THR A 204 13.58 -0.97 4.30
C THR A 204 12.36 -0.59 3.44
N ALA A 205 12.06 -1.36 2.39
CA ALA A 205 10.88 -1.13 1.56
C ALA A 205 9.57 -1.26 2.36
N GLU A 206 9.46 -2.28 3.21
CA GLU A 206 8.35 -2.45 4.15
C GLU A 206 8.23 -1.26 5.11
N MET A 207 9.34 -0.82 5.72
CA MET A 207 9.36 0.31 6.64
C MET A 207 8.93 1.62 5.97
N ILE A 208 9.33 1.87 4.71
CA ILE A 208 8.94 3.07 3.96
C ILE A 208 7.42 3.19 3.86
N LYS A 209 6.69 2.09 3.61
CA LYS A 209 5.23 2.10 3.54
C LYS A 209 4.60 2.54 4.84
N TYR A 210 4.99 1.91 5.95
CA TYR A 210 4.45 2.24 7.28
C TYR A 210 4.83 3.66 7.73
N THR A 211 6.06 4.08 7.44
CA THR A 211 6.53 5.44 7.76
C THR A 211 5.73 6.50 7.01
N SER A 212 5.49 6.29 5.69
CA SER A 212 4.69 7.22 4.90
C SER A 212 3.27 7.39 5.47
N ASN A 213 2.58 6.29 5.75
CA ASN A 213 1.22 6.36 6.28
C ASN A 213 1.18 6.95 7.71
N SER A 214 2.16 6.62 8.55
CA SER A 214 2.26 7.15 9.91
C SER A 214 2.59 8.65 9.94
N LEU A 215 3.41 9.13 9.01
CA LEU A 215 3.70 10.56 8.87
C LEU A 215 2.44 11.34 8.51
N LEU A 216 1.68 10.90 7.50
CA LEU A 216 0.44 11.56 7.09
C LEU A 216 -0.60 11.57 8.23
N ALA A 217 -0.77 10.46 8.93
CA ALA A 217 -1.64 10.37 10.11
C ALA A 217 -1.19 11.35 11.23
N THR A 218 0.13 11.50 11.40
CA THR A 218 0.70 12.45 12.41
C THR A 218 0.37 13.90 12.04
N LEU A 219 0.48 14.28 10.78
CA LEU A 219 0.15 15.64 10.33
C LEU A 219 -1.33 15.97 10.58
N ILE A 220 -2.24 15.02 10.26
CA ILE A 220 -3.68 15.18 10.53
C ILE A 220 -3.93 15.32 12.04
N SER A 221 -3.36 14.45 12.86
CA SER A 221 -3.56 14.54 14.33
C SER A 221 -2.98 15.81 14.92
N PHE A 222 -1.81 16.25 14.44
CA PHE A 222 -1.22 17.53 14.86
C PHE A 222 -2.14 18.70 14.55
N SER A 223 -2.65 18.83 13.34
CA SER A 223 -3.54 19.92 12.97
C SER A 223 -4.87 19.89 13.74
N ASN A 224 -5.38 18.70 14.02
CA ASN A 224 -6.58 18.51 14.84
C ASN A 224 -6.38 18.95 16.29
N GLU A 225 -5.24 18.61 16.91
CA GLU A 225 -4.90 19.03 18.26
C GLU A 225 -4.83 20.57 18.37
N ILE A 226 -4.18 21.23 17.40
CA ILE A 226 -4.12 22.70 17.32
C ILE A 226 -5.52 23.29 17.09
N GLY A 227 -6.32 22.69 16.20
CA GLY A 227 -7.71 23.11 15.95
C GLY A 227 -8.60 22.97 17.19
N ASN A 228 -8.40 21.92 18.00
CA ASN A 228 -9.13 21.71 19.25
C ASN A 228 -8.75 22.78 20.29
N LEU A 229 -7.46 23.09 20.43
CA LEU A 229 -6.99 24.16 21.32
C LEU A 229 -7.53 25.52 20.88
N SER A 230 -7.47 25.85 19.59
CA SER A 230 -8.00 27.11 19.04
C SER A 230 -9.49 27.29 19.37
N ALA A 231 -10.27 26.22 19.20
CA ALA A 231 -11.70 26.26 19.53
C ALA A 231 -11.99 26.42 21.03
N SER A 232 -11.14 25.84 21.89
CA SER A 232 -11.30 25.94 23.35
C SER A 232 -10.96 27.34 23.88
N LEU A 233 -9.97 28.00 23.31
CA LEU A 233 -9.55 29.35 23.67
C LEU A 233 -10.54 30.42 23.18
N GLY A 234 -11.22 30.18 22.06
CA GLY A 234 -12.10 31.14 21.41
C GLY A 234 -11.35 32.30 20.74
N GLY A 235 -11.97 32.91 19.74
CA GLY A 235 -11.38 34.06 19.03
C GLY A 235 -10.17 33.75 18.17
N ILE A 236 -9.81 32.47 17.99
CA ILE A 236 -8.74 31.99 17.12
C ILE A 236 -9.36 31.21 15.98
N ASP A 237 -9.11 31.64 14.74
CA ASP A 237 -9.47 30.86 13.56
C ASP A 237 -8.36 29.84 13.27
N ALA A 238 -8.69 28.57 13.41
CA ALA A 238 -7.73 27.47 13.23
C ALA A 238 -7.24 27.35 11.77
N LEU A 239 -8.07 27.74 10.78
CA LEU A 239 -7.64 27.77 9.38
C LEU A 239 -6.64 28.88 9.14
N ASP A 240 -6.84 30.06 9.71
CA ASP A 240 -5.86 31.15 9.62
C ASP A 240 -4.53 30.80 10.30
N VAL A 241 -4.57 30.08 11.43
CA VAL A 241 -3.35 29.55 12.06
C VAL A 241 -2.61 28.63 11.10
N MET A 242 -3.29 27.65 10.49
CA MET A 242 -2.64 26.71 9.56
C MET A 242 -2.19 27.42 8.27
N ASN A 243 -2.98 28.34 7.73
CA ASN A 243 -2.58 29.16 6.58
C ASN A 243 -1.30 29.93 6.87
N GLY A 244 -1.18 30.52 8.07
CA GLY A 244 0.06 31.19 8.50
C GLY A 244 1.26 30.24 8.57
N VAL A 245 1.07 29.03 9.09
CA VAL A 245 2.10 27.98 9.12
C VAL A 245 2.47 27.54 7.69
N HIS A 246 1.49 27.35 6.79
CA HIS A 246 1.74 26.97 5.42
C HIS A 246 2.57 28.00 4.63
N LEU A 247 2.57 29.26 5.02
CA LEU A 247 3.38 30.31 4.38
C LEU A 247 4.88 30.25 4.76
N ASP A 248 5.30 29.40 5.71
CA ASP A 248 6.70 29.16 5.97
C ASP A 248 7.38 28.58 4.72
N LYS A 249 8.51 29.17 4.30
CA LYS A 249 9.24 28.74 3.08
C LYS A 249 9.78 27.31 3.17
N ARG A 250 9.93 26.75 4.36
CA ARG A 250 10.31 25.35 4.57
C ARG A 250 9.18 24.38 4.20
N ILE A 251 7.93 24.84 4.29
CA ILE A 251 6.72 24.07 3.96
C ILE A 251 6.31 24.38 2.52
N SER A 252 6.20 25.68 2.19
CA SER A 252 5.79 26.14 0.87
C SER A 252 6.87 27.05 0.28
N PRO A 253 7.88 26.50 -0.41
CA PRO A 253 8.99 27.25 -0.94
C PRO A 253 8.58 28.25 -2.02
N ILE A 254 9.35 29.34 -2.15
CA ILE A 254 9.23 30.26 -3.27
C ILE A 254 10.21 29.80 -4.34
N LEU A 255 9.70 29.52 -5.54
CA LEU A 255 10.47 29.09 -6.69
C LEU A 255 11.25 30.25 -7.34
N GLU A 256 12.14 29.96 -8.29
CA GLU A 256 12.96 30.96 -8.99
C GLU A 256 12.13 32.01 -9.75
N ASP A 257 10.92 31.66 -10.19
CA ASP A 257 9.96 32.58 -10.83
C ASP A 257 9.17 33.46 -9.83
N ASN A 258 9.58 33.48 -8.56
CA ASN A 258 8.92 34.13 -7.44
C ASN A 258 7.48 33.62 -7.13
N LYS A 259 7.10 32.47 -7.66
CA LYS A 259 5.81 31.82 -7.30
C LYS A 259 6.02 30.93 -6.09
N ARG A 260 5.02 30.94 -5.20
CA ARG A 260 4.99 30.02 -4.07
C ARG A 260 4.43 28.66 -4.52
N LEU A 261 5.18 27.60 -4.28
CA LEU A 261 4.72 26.23 -4.43
C LEU A 261 3.99 25.81 -3.15
N PHE A 262 2.74 25.38 -3.29
CA PHE A 262 1.99 24.73 -2.22
C PHE A 262 2.01 23.23 -2.44
N PRO A 263 2.84 22.45 -1.71
CA PRO A 263 2.86 21.00 -1.83
C PRO A 263 1.52 20.40 -1.40
N SER A 264 1.09 19.33 -2.07
CA SER A 264 -0.16 18.62 -1.70
C SER A 264 -0.17 18.12 -0.26
N LEU A 265 1.00 17.95 0.35
CA LEU A 265 1.17 17.55 1.74
C LEU A 265 0.48 18.51 2.74
N ILE A 266 0.35 19.80 2.42
CA ILE A 266 -0.29 20.78 3.32
C ILE A 266 -1.76 20.47 3.58
N SER A 267 -2.45 19.77 2.68
CA SER A 267 -3.84 19.35 2.91
C SER A 267 -4.01 18.40 4.11
N TYR A 268 -2.95 17.73 4.51
CA TYR A 268 -2.92 16.90 5.73
C TYR A 268 -2.71 17.72 7.01
N LEU A 269 -2.40 19.00 6.89
CA LEU A 269 -2.23 19.95 7.99
C LEU A 269 -3.45 20.86 8.18
N GLU A 270 -4.62 20.44 7.72
CA GLU A 270 -5.88 21.13 7.93
C GLU A 270 -6.70 20.44 9.04
N PRO A 271 -7.20 21.17 10.05
CA PRO A 271 -8.04 20.60 11.10
C PRO A 271 -9.35 20.07 10.55
N GLY A 272 -9.78 18.88 10.98
CA GLY A 272 -11.01 18.25 10.51
C GLY A 272 -11.50 17.13 11.44
N CYS A 273 -12.20 16.16 10.86
CA CYS A 273 -12.80 15.04 11.59
C CYS A 273 -11.84 13.90 11.95
N GLY A 274 -10.55 14.05 11.65
CA GLY A 274 -9.57 12.99 11.79
C GLY A 274 -9.40 12.14 10.51
N TYR A 275 -8.62 11.08 10.63
CA TYR A 275 -8.42 10.12 9.54
C TYR A 275 -9.17 8.81 9.79
N GLY A 276 -9.57 8.16 8.72
CA GLY A 276 -10.26 6.88 8.69
C GLY A 276 -9.77 6.00 7.55
N GLY A 277 -10.69 5.20 7.00
CA GLY A 277 -10.40 4.28 5.91
C GLY A 277 -9.71 3.00 6.36
N SER A 278 -9.35 2.16 5.40
CA SER A 278 -8.78 0.83 5.62
C SER A 278 -7.27 0.85 5.92
N CYS A 279 -6.56 1.95 5.65
CA CYS A 279 -5.10 2.00 5.68
C CYS A 279 -4.54 2.68 6.94
N PHE A 280 -4.77 3.99 7.13
CA PHE A 280 -4.12 4.75 8.21
C PHE A 280 -4.35 4.18 9.60
N PRO A 281 -5.60 3.89 10.05
CA PRO A 281 -5.82 3.34 11.39
C PRO A 281 -5.11 2.00 11.60
N LYS A 282 -5.17 1.13 10.60
CA LYS A 282 -4.56 -0.19 10.63
C LYS A 282 -3.03 -0.09 10.69
N ASP A 283 -2.42 0.68 9.80
CA ASP A 283 -0.96 0.72 9.64
C ASP A 283 -0.28 1.41 10.82
N VAL A 284 -0.85 2.50 11.35
CA VAL A 284 -0.30 3.16 12.55
C VAL A 284 -0.34 2.22 13.75
N LYS A 285 -1.47 1.54 14.00
CA LYS A 285 -1.61 0.58 15.10
C LYS A 285 -0.66 -0.62 14.92
N ALA A 286 -0.52 -1.13 13.70
CA ALA A 286 0.41 -2.21 13.40
C ALA A 286 1.88 -1.83 13.64
N LEU A 287 2.29 -0.61 13.26
CA LEU A 287 3.65 -0.14 13.52
C LEU A 287 3.91 0.07 15.02
N ILE A 288 2.90 0.52 15.79
CA ILE A 288 2.99 0.60 17.27
C ILE A 288 3.19 -0.79 17.88
N ALA A 289 2.40 -1.77 17.44
CA ALA A 289 2.51 -3.15 17.91
C ALA A 289 3.87 -3.76 17.56
N HIS A 290 4.33 -3.56 16.33
CA HIS A 290 5.66 -4.00 15.89
C HIS A 290 6.78 -3.33 16.72
N GLY A 291 6.69 -2.03 16.98
CA GLY A 291 7.62 -1.32 17.86
C GLY A 291 7.65 -1.93 19.26
N LYS A 292 6.47 -2.20 19.86
CA LYS A 292 6.37 -2.86 21.17
C LYS A 292 7.06 -4.22 21.19
N ASN A 293 6.86 -5.04 20.18
CA ASN A 293 7.48 -6.37 20.05
C ASN A 293 9.01 -6.29 19.91
N ASN A 294 9.53 -5.14 19.44
CA ASN A 294 10.95 -4.82 19.33
C ASN A 294 11.47 -3.91 20.46
N ASN A 295 10.78 -3.83 21.60
CA ASN A 295 11.14 -3.01 22.75
C ASN A 295 11.25 -1.50 22.48
N GLN A 296 10.51 -1.01 21.47
CA GLN A 296 10.40 0.42 21.15
C GLN A 296 8.99 0.92 21.51
N PRO A 297 8.83 1.86 22.42
CA PRO A 297 7.53 2.22 23.00
C PRO A 297 6.60 3.04 22.07
N MET A 298 7.12 3.63 21.01
CA MET A 298 6.40 4.43 20.00
C MET A 298 5.44 5.48 20.58
N PRO A 299 5.89 6.37 21.47
CA PRO A 299 4.99 7.28 22.20
C PRO A 299 4.30 8.30 21.29
N LEU A 300 4.98 8.80 20.25
CA LEU A 300 4.39 9.75 19.29
C LEU A 300 3.19 9.13 18.57
N LEU A 301 3.36 7.93 18.00
CA LEU A 301 2.28 7.28 17.25
C LEU A 301 1.11 6.87 18.15
N LYS A 302 1.37 6.53 19.41
CA LYS A 302 0.30 6.32 20.41
C LYS A 302 -0.51 7.60 20.65
N ALA A 303 0.14 8.75 20.77
CA ALA A 303 -0.54 10.04 20.88
C ALA A 303 -1.36 10.35 19.64
N VAL A 304 -0.82 10.10 18.43
CA VAL A 304 -1.52 10.27 17.16
C VAL A 304 -2.83 9.46 17.11
N VAL A 305 -2.78 8.19 17.52
CA VAL A 305 -3.98 7.34 17.59
C VAL A 305 -4.98 7.88 18.61
N ASN A 306 -4.52 8.24 19.81
CA ASN A 306 -5.40 8.77 20.86
C ASN A 306 -6.12 10.06 20.45
N ILE A 307 -5.42 10.99 19.77
CA ILE A 307 -6.04 12.22 19.25
C ILE A 307 -7.09 11.85 18.19
N ASN A 308 -6.76 10.95 17.28
CA ASN A 308 -7.69 10.56 16.22
C ASN A 308 -8.94 9.84 16.75
N ASP A 309 -8.79 8.99 17.76
CA ASP A 309 -9.91 8.21 18.32
C ASP A 309 -10.95 9.12 19.03
N VAL A 310 -10.52 10.27 19.59
CA VAL A 310 -11.43 11.25 20.23
C VAL A 310 -11.94 12.33 19.27
N GLN A 311 -11.30 12.54 18.14
CA GLN A 311 -11.59 13.66 17.23
C GLN A 311 -13.04 13.72 16.75
N PRO A 312 -13.73 12.63 16.36
CA PRO A 312 -15.14 12.68 15.98
C PRO A 312 -16.06 13.19 17.11
N TYR A 313 -15.74 12.84 18.35
CA TYR A 313 -16.52 13.30 19.50
C TYR A 313 -16.33 14.79 19.77
N GLU A 314 -15.09 15.30 19.63
CA GLU A 314 -14.81 16.72 19.70
C GLU A 314 -15.63 17.53 18.68
N MET A 315 -15.77 17.02 17.47
CA MET A 315 -16.57 17.64 16.40
C MET A 315 -18.06 17.62 16.76
N ILE A 316 -18.59 16.50 17.25
CA ILE A 316 -19.99 16.38 17.67
C ILE A 316 -20.29 17.34 18.85
N ASP A 317 -19.40 17.43 19.82
CA ASP A 317 -19.59 18.29 20.98
C ASP A 317 -19.57 19.78 20.62
N ARG A 318 -18.79 20.18 19.58
CA ARG A 318 -18.86 21.54 19.02
C ARG A 318 -20.20 21.80 18.34
N LEU A 319 -20.68 20.87 17.54
CA LEU A 319 -22.00 20.97 16.90
C LEU A 319 -23.13 21.13 17.96
N ARG A 320 -23.08 20.35 19.03
CA ARG A 320 -24.06 20.41 20.14
C ARG A 320 -24.07 21.76 20.83
N LYS A 321 -22.95 22.48 20.91
CA LYS A 321 -22.92 23.85 21.47
C LYS A 321 -23.67 24.86 20.62
N HIS A 322 -23.76 24.62 19.31
CA HIS A 322 -24.43 25.53 18.36
C HIS A 322 -25.87 25.11 18.06
N TYR A 323 -26.17 23.82 18.09
CA TYR A 323 -27.47 23.25 17.73
C TYR A 323 -28.08 22.50 18.92
N LYS A 324 -29.20 22.99 19.44
CA LYS A 324 -29.85 22.46 20.67
C LYS A 324 -30.46 21.05 20.51
N ASN A 325 -30.54 20.49 19.31
CA ASN A 325 -31.25 19.24 19.00
C ASN A 325 -30.44 18.27 18.11
N ILE A 326 -29.16 18.12 18.37
CA ILE A 326 -28.33 17.07 17.72
C ILE A 326 -27.96 15.98 18.72
#